data_fa1783ddf3d098950f4d47c67a84c7b5
#
_entry.id   fa1783ddf3d098950f4d47c67a84c7b5
#
_cell.length_a   1.000
_cell.length_b   1.000
_cell.length_c   1.000
_cell.angle_alpha   90.00
_cell.angle_beta   90.00
_cell.angle_gamma   90.00
#
_symmetry.space_group_name_H-M   'P 1'
#
loop_
_entity.id
_entity.type
_entity.pdbx_description
1 polymer ?
#
loop_
_entity_poly.entity_id
_entity_poly.type
_entity_poly.pdbx_seq_one_letter_code
_entity_poly.pdbx_strand_id
1 'polypeptide(L)'
;MNKHPLAFWSLSTTEMLQQLQAAKEGLTAGEAGARLARYGSNLLKPSKRSDVFTLLLAQFKNPLILILFFATGLSFFLHEPVDAFIILAILLVSGLLGFWQERGASNAVEKLLSIVRIKAAVLRDGRVKEIPVEEIVPGDIVVLNAGDIVPGDCLVQESKDLFVDEAMMTGETFPVEKAVAVLLVETPMGRRTNALWMGTHVVSGSGKALVINTGKETECGKLSNTIPGPPRKLSGGNQKKLEHQAR
;
A
#
# COMPACT_ATOMS: atom_id res chain seq x y z
N MET A 1 -21.17 -8.10 0.48
CA MET A 1 -19.71 -8.31 0.33
C MET A 1 -19.47 -9.81 0.29
N ASN A 2 -19.25 -10.39 -0.90
CA ASN A 2 -18.81 -11.78 -0.99
C ASN A 2 -17.36 -11.83 -0.47
N LYS A 3 -17.18 -12.34 0.75
CA LYS A 3 -15.85 -12.69 1.23
C LYS A 3 -15.37 -13.86 0.38
N HIS A 4 -14.21 -13.73 -0.26
CA HIS A 4 -13.53 -14.85 -0.90
C HIS A 4 -13.31 -15.96 0.14
N PRO A 5 -13.31 -17.24 -0.28
CA PRO A 5 -13.19 -18.34 0.67
C PRO A 5 -11.91 -18.20 1.48
N LEU A 6 -12.02 -18.31 2.79
CA LEU A 6 -10.89 -18.22 3.72
C LEU A 6 -9.79 -19.25 3.44
N ALA A 7 -10.12 -20.35 2.75
CA ALA A 7 -9.21 -21.45 2.44
C ALA A 7 -9.20 -21.72 0.92
N PHE A 8 -8.77 -20.73 0.12
CA PHE A 8 -8.74 -20.87 -1.34
C PHE A 8 -7.80 -21.98 -1.83
N TRP A 9 -6.81 -22.38 -1.04
CA TRP A 9 -5.90 -23.49 -1.35
C TRP A 9 -6.56 -24.87 -1.28
N SER A 10 -7.76 -24.96 -0.75
CA SER A 10 -8.53 -26.21 -0.70
C SER A 10 -9.52 -26.38 -1.86
N LEU A 11 -9.53 -25.42 -2.79
CA LEU A 11 -10.37 -25.46 -3.97
C LEU A 11 -9.53 -25.70 -5.22
N SER A 12 -10.13 -26.34 -6.21
CA SER A 12 -9.51 -26.46 -7.53
C SER A 12 -9.50 -25.13 -8.26
N THR A 13 -8.58 -24.96 -9.21
CA THR A 13 -8.51 -23.79 -10.08
C THR A 13 -9.84 -23.52 -10.79
N THR A 14 -10.54 -24.57 -11.24
CA THR A 14 -11.82 -24.42 -11.94
C THR A 14 -12.91 -23.89 -11.02
N GLU A 15 -13.01 -24.39 -9.79
CA GLU A 15 -13.95 -23.89 -8.79
C GLU A 15 -13.66 -22.44 -8.42
N MET A 16 -12.38 -22.09 -8.27
CA MET A 16 -11.99 -20.70 -7.98
C MET A 16 -12.32 -19.75 -9.12
N LEU A 17 -12.08 -20.14 -10.38
CA LEU A 17 -12.47 -19.34 -11.55
C LEU A 17 -13.99 -19.10 -11.57
N GLN A 18 -14.79 -20.14 -11.29
CA GLN A 18 -16.26 -19.99 -11.21
C GLN A 18 -16.69 -19.05 -10.07
N GLN A 19 -16.11 -19.21 -8.88
CA GLN A 19 -16.42 -18.33 -7.73
C GLN A 19 -16.06 -16.88 -7.99
N LEU A 20 -14.94 -16.64 -8.65
CA LEU A 20 -14.48 -15.29 -9.02
C LEU A 20 -15.12 -14.79 -10.31
N GLN A 21 -15.95 -15.60 -10.98
CA GLN A 21 -16.51 -15.26 -12.29
C GLN A 21 -15.40 -14.80 -13.27
N ALA A 22 -14.30 -15.54 -13.30
CA ALA A 22 -13.13 -15.26 -14.14
C ALA A 22 -12.99 -16.37 -15.20
N ALA A 23 -12.46 -16.01 -16.37
CA ALA A 23 -12.19 -16.93 -17.47
C ALA A 23 -10.72 -17.39 -17.48
N LYS A 24 -10.45 -18.55 -18.09
CA LYS A 24 -9.08 -19.07 -18.28
C LYS A 24 -8.24 -18.15 -19.17
N GLU A 25 -8.87 -17.38 -20.03
CA GLU A 25 -8.27 -16.41 -20.94
C GLU A 25 -7.99 -15.06 -20.24
N GLY A 26 -8.30 -14.96 -18.94
CA GLY A 26 -8.19 -13.76 -18.13
C GLY A 26 -9.43 -12.88 -18.20
N LEU A 27 -9.43 -11.80 -17.40
CA LEU A 27 -10.49 -10.80 -17.38
C LEU A 27 -10.45 -9.94 -18.65
N THR A 28 -11.61 -9.42 -19.05
CA THR A 28 -11.66 -8.32 -20.04
C THR A 28 -11.22 -7.02 -19.38
N ALA A 29 -10.73 -6.07 -20.19
CA ALA A 29 -10.31 -4.75 -19.70
C ALA A 29 -11.46 -4.02 -18.98
N GLY A 30 -12.68 -4.12 -19.50
CA GLY A 30 -13.87 -3.51 -18.90
C GLY A 30 -14.22 -4.12 -17.52
N GLU A 31 -14.15 -5.43 -17.42
CA GLU A 31 -14.42 -6.15 -16.17
C GLU A 31 -13.33 -5.86 -15.11
N ALA A 32 -12.06 -5.84 -15.51
CA ALA A 32 -10.96 -5.46 -14.62
C ALA A 32 -11.14 -4.03 -14.09
N GLY A 33 -11.57 -3.07 -14.93
CA GLY A 33 -11.89 -1.70 -14.51
C GLY A 33 -13.05 -1.64 -13.52
N ALA A 34 -14.12 -2.39 -13.75
CA ALA A 34 -15.27 -2.47 -12.82
C ALA A 34 -14.85 -3.09 -11.47
N ARG A 35 -13.98 -4.12 -11.50
CA ARG A 35 -13.43 -4.72 -10.27
C ARG A 35 -12.50 -3.76 -9.54
N LEU A 36 -11.66 -3.01 -10.24
CA LEU A 36 -10.80 -2.00 -9.64
C LEU A 36 -11.61 -0.92 -8.91
N ALA A 37 -12.71 -0.47 -9.50
CA ALA A 37 -13.62 0.47 -8.84
C ALA A 37 -14.30 -0.14 -7.59
N ARG A 38 -14.59 -1.45 -7.60
CA ARG A 38 -15.25 -2.16 -6.51
C ARG A 38 -14.32 -2.55 -5.37
N TYR A 39 -13.14 -3.11 -5.67
CA TYR A 39 -12.18 -3.64 -4.69
C TYR A 39 -11.16 -2.58 -4.26
N GLY A 40 -10.98 -1.53 -5.06
CA GLY A 40 -9.96 -0.51 -4.85
C GLY A 40 -8.58 -0.93 -5.37
N SER A 41 -7.62 -0.03 -5.26
CA SER A 41 -6.24 -0.24 -5.70
C SER A 41 -5.52 -1.28 -4.82
N ASN A 42 -4.69 -2.11 -5.44
CA ASN A 42 -3.87 -3.12 -4.78
C ASN A 42 -2.69 -2.49 -4.02
N LEU A 43 -3.00 -1.77 -2.95
CA LEU A 43 -2.05 -1.09 -2.08
C LEU A 43 -2.26 -1.51 -0.62
N LEU A 44 -1.18 -1.80 0.09
CA LEU A 44 -1.21 -2.10 1.54
C LEU A 44 -1.62 -0.89 2.36
N LYS A 45 -1.14 0.30 1.99
CA LYS A 45 -1.55 1.58 2.58
C LYS A 45 -1.95 2.53 1.46
N PRO A 46 -3.17 3.08 1.50
CA PRO A 46 -3.51 4.14 0.56
C PRO A 46 -2.52 5.30 0.79
N SER A 47 -1.90 5.78 -0.28
CA SER A 47 -1.14 7.01 -0.24
C SER A 47 -2.09 8.11 0.24
N LYS A 48 -1.91 8.60 1.47
CA LYS A 48 -2.64 9.78 1.94
C LYS A 48 -2.12 10.94 1.11
N ARG A 49 -2.88 11.35 0.11
CA ARG A 49 -2.70 12.68 -0.46
C ARG A 49 -2.78 13.66 0.71
N SER A 50 -1.72 14.39 0.94
CA SER A 50 -1.73 15.46 1.93
C SER A 50 -2.75 16.47 1.47
N ASP A 51 -3.95 16.48 2.07
CA ASP A 51 -4.97 17.46 1.77
C ASP A 51 -4.39 18.87 1.96
N VAL A 52 -4.55 19.72 0.95
CA VAL A 52 -4.09 21.11 0.94
C VAL A 52 -4.49 21.83 2.24
N PHE A 53 -5.66 21.50 2.77
CA PHE A 53 -6.17 22.04 4.03
C PHE A 53 -5.36 21.58 5.26
N THR A 54 -4.91 20.32 5.26
CA THR A 54 -4.07 19.79 6.34
C THR A 54 -2.67 20.40 6.34
N LEU A 55 -2.11 20.68 5.16
CA LEU A 55 -0.84 21.39 5.00
C LEU A 55 -0.94 22.85 5.46
N LEU A 56 -2.03 23.54 5.12
CA LEU A 56 -2.31 24.89 5.60
C LEU A 56 -2.46 24.94 7.13
N LEU A 57 -3.21 24.00 7.72
CA LEU A 57 -3.40 23.93 9.17
C LEU A 57 -2.10 23.58 9.92
N ALA A 58 -1.21 22.81 9.29
CA ALA A 58 0.08 22.45 9.86
C ALA A 58 1.00 23.68 10.05
N GLN A 59 0.86 24.70 9.20
CA GLN A 59 1.59 25.96 9.31
C GLN A 59 1.26 26.69 10.64
N PHE A 60 0.00 26.61 11.10
CA PHE A 60 -0.41 27.21 12.37
C PHE A 60 0.08 26.47 13.63
N LYS A 61 0.70 25.28 13.47
CA LYS A 61 1.36 24.57 14.57
C LYS A 61 2.80 25.01 14.81
N ASN A 62 3.34 25.87 13.97
CA ASN A 62 4.68 26.41 14.17
C ASN A 62 4.68 27.43 15.32
N PRO A 63 5.48 27.22 16.39
CA PRO A 63 5.50 28.11 17.55
C PRO A 63 5.88 29.57 17.18
N LEU A 64 6.68 29.78 16.15
CA LEU A 64 7.01 31.13 15.66
C LEU A 64 5.77 31.86 15.12
N ILE A 65 4.92 31.15 14.37
CA ILE A 65 3.68 31.73 13.83
C ILE A 65 2.71 32.08 14.95
N LEU A 66 2.62 31.23 15.99
CA LEU A 66 1.78 31.51 17.16
C LEU A 66 2.26 32.76 17.95
N ILE A 67 3.59 32.93 18.10
CA ILE A 67 4.17 34.12 18.75
C ILE A 67 3.87 35.38 17.94
N LEU A 68 4.02 35.31 16.60
CA LEU A 68 3.70 36.43 15.71
C LEU A 68 2.20 36.76 15.73
N PHE A 69 1.31 35.77 15.79
CA PHE A 69 -0.13 35.99 15.96
C PHE A 69 -0.44 36.71 17.28
N PHE A 70 0.22 36.29 18.36
CA PHE A 70 0.06 36.95 19.66
C PHE A 70 0.60 38.39 19.62
N ALA A 71 1.76 38.61 19.01
CA ALA A 71 2.34 39.94 18.84
C ALA A 71 1.44 40.88 18.02
N THR A 72 0.84 40.35 16.91
CA THR A 72 -0.13 41.11 16.10
C THR A 72 -1.35 41.56 16.94
N GLY A 73 -1.92 40.62 17.75
CA GLY A 73 -3.03 40.93 18.63
C GLY A 73 -2.68 41.95 19.70
N LEU A 74 -1.47 41.88 20.26
CA LEU A 74 -0.97 42.82 21.27
C LEU A 74 -0.76 44.21 20.66
N SER A 75 -0.13 44.35 19.47
CA SER A 75 0.03 45.62 18.79
C SER A 75 -1.32 46.28 18.47
N PHE A 76 -2.30 45.48 18.06
CA PHE A 76 -3.64 46.03 17.83
C PHE A 76 -4.30 46.54 19.12
N PHE A 77 -4.10 45.84 20.25
CA PHE A 77 -4.63 46.24 21.54
C PHE A 77 -3.95 47.51 22.08
N LEU A 78 -2.65 47.72 21.77
CA LEU A 78 -1.87 48.91 22.16
C LEU A 78 -2.17 50.11 21.27
N HIS A 79 -3.14 50.04 20.37
CA HIS A 79 -3.50 51.09 19.42
C HIS A 79 -2.40 51.47 18.42
N GLU A 80 -1.52 50.53 18.06
CA GLU A 80 -0.51 50.66 17.03
C GLU A 80 -0.89 49.83 15.78
N PRO A 81 -1.87 50.29 14.97
CA PRO A 81 -2.40 49.50 13.86
C PRO A 81 -1.39 49.31 12.74
N VAL A 82 -0.45 50.22 12.55
CA VAL A 82 0.57 50.12 11.51
C VAL A 82 1.49 48.94 11.74
N ASP A 83 1.97 48.76 12.98
CA ASP A 83 2.82 47.62 13.35
C ASP A 83 2.06 46.28 13.26
N ALA A 84 0.81 46.26 13.68
CA ALA A 84 -0.04 45.10 13.54
C ALA A 84 -0.22 44.66 12.06
N PHE A 85 -0.41 45.65 11.15
CA PHE A 85 -0.50 45.38 9.71
C PHE A 85 0.80 44.88 9.10
N ILE A 86 1.93 45.41 9.52
CA ILE A 86 3.27 45.00 9.05
C ILE A 86 3.52 43.54 9.47
N ILE A 87 3.28 43.20 10.74
CA ILE A 87 3.45 41.84 11.27
C ILE A 87 2.50 40.86 10.53
N LEU A 88 1.25 41.24 10.31
CA LEU A 88 0.28 40.45 9.58
C LEU A 88 0.71 40.20 8.13
N ALA A 89 1.23 41.20 7.45
CA ALA A 89 1.74 41.10 6.07
C ALA A 89 2.93 40.14 6.00
N ILE A 90 3.88 40.23 6.93
CA ILE A 90 5.03 39.32 7.02
C ILE A 90 4.54 37.89 7.26
N LEU A 91 3.56 37.71 8.13
CA LEU A 91 2.98 36.41 8.47
C LEU A 91 2.30 35.76 7.25
N LEU A 92 1.52 36.54 6.49
CA LEU A 92 0.88 36.08 5.26
C LEU A 92 1.89 35.68 4.17
N VAL A 93 2.89 36.54 3.92
CA VAL A 93 3.92 36.26 2.91
C VAL A 93 4.74 35.04 3.30
N SER A 94 5.17 34.96 4.56
CA SER A 94 5.94 33.78 5.06
C SER A 94 5.14 32.50 5.01
N GLY A 95 3.86 32.55 5.38
CA GLY A 95 2.96 31.39 5.31
C GLY A 95 2.72 30.92 3.87
N LEU A 96 2.53 31.87 2.93
CA LEU A 96 2.34 31.56 1.52
C LEU A 96 3.62 30.96 0.90
N LEU A 97 4.78 31.51 1.24
CA LEU A 97 6.07 31.01 0.77
C LEU A 97 6.35 29.60 1.32
N GLY A 98 6.12 29.37 2.61
CA GLY A 98 6.24 28.04 3.24
C GLY A 98 5.32 27.01 2.62
N PHE A 99 4.07 27.38 2.37
CA PHE A 99 3.11 26.52 1.67
C PHE A 99 3.60 26.14 0.26
N TRP A 100 4.13 27.11 -0.48
CA TRP A 100 4.62 26.85 -1.84
C TRP A 100 5.86 25.95 -1.86
N GLN A 101 6.79 26.16 -0.93
CA GLN A 101 7.98 25.32 -0.77
C GLN A 101 7.60 23.87 -0.39
N GLU A 102 6.70 23.70 0.57
CA GLU A 102 6.26 22.36 1.02
C GLU A 102 5.52 21.60 -0.07
N ARG A 103 4.67 22.30 -0.84
CA ARG A 103 3.98 21.72 -2.00
C ARG A 103 4.95 21.33 -3.12
N GLY A 104 5.97 22.12 -3.36
CA GLY A 104 7.03 21.83 -4.33
C GLY A 104 7.81 20.57 -3.95
N ALA A 105 8.19 20.43 -2.70
CA ALA A 105 8.90 19.28 -2.17
C ALA A 105 8.03 17.99 -2.22
N SER A 106 6.77 18.06 -1.81
CA SER A 106 5.84 16.94 -1.86
C SER A 106 5.61 16.43 -3.29
N ASN A 107 5.43 17.34 -4.25
CA ASN A 107 5.26 17.00 -5.66
C ASN A 107 6.53 16.36 -6.27
N ALA A 108 7.73 16.79 -5.85
CA ALA A 108 8.98 16.19 -6.31
C ALA A 108 9.14 14.76 -5.83
N VAL A 109 8.82 14.48 -4.57
CA VAL A 109 8.83 13.12 -4.00
C VAL A 109 7.78 12.23 -4.68
N GLU A 110 6.56 12.73 -4.90
CA GLU A 110 5.50 11.99 -5.61
C GLU A 110 5.90 11.65 -7.05
N LYS A 111 6.56 12.58 -7.76
CA LYS A 111 7.13 12.33 -9.09
C LYS A 111 8.20 11.25 -9.07
N LEU A 112 9.11 11.26 -8.11
CA LEU A 112 10.16 10.23 -7.98
C LEU A 112 9.54 8.85 -7.70
N LEU A 113 8.56 8.76 -6.80
CA LEU A 113 7.85 7.52 -6.51
C LEU A 113 7.02 7.02 -7.71
N SER A 114 6.51 7.90 -8.56
CA SER A 114 5.75 7.55 -9.76
C SER A 114 6.62 6.97 -10.89
N ILE A 115 7.93 7.24 -10.89
CA ILE A 115 8.87 6.71 -11.89
C ILE A 115 9.14 5.22 -11.65
N VAL A 116 9.12 4.77 -10.40
CA VAL A 116 9.33 3.36 -10.01
C VAL A 116 7.98 2.67 -9.78
N ARG A 117 7.13 2.60 -10.82
CA ARG A 117 5.94 1.77 -10.74
C ARG A 117 6.32 0.32 -11.00
N ILE A 118 6.17 -0.51 -9.96
CA ILE A 118 6.30 -1.96 -10.11
C ILE A 118 5.18 -2.44 -11.03
N LYS A 119 5.55 -3.11 -12.10
CA LYS A 119 4.61 -3.72 -13.05
C LYS A 119 4.57 -5.22 -12.85
N ALA A 120 3.46 -5.83 -13.22
CA ALA A 120 3.33 -7.27 -13.30
C ALA A 120 2.70 -7.68 -14.64
N ALA A 121 3.10 -8.82 -15.14
CA ALA A 121 2.54 -9.40 -16.33
C ALA A 121 1.22 -10.10 -15.98
N VAL A 122 0.13 -9.72 -16.64
CA VAL A 122 -1.20 -10.30 -16.44
C VAL A 122 -1.79 -10.76 -17.77
N LEU A 123 -2.55 -11.83 -17.73
CA LEU A 123 -3.34 -12.31 -18.85
C LEU A 123 -4.71 -11.63 -18.81
N ARG A 124 -4.96 -10.73 -19.78
CA ARG A 124 -6.26 -10.06 -20.00
C ARG A 124 -6.61 -10.08 -21.47
N ASP A 125 -7.88 -10.24 -21.78
CA ASP A 125 -8.36 -10.35 -23.19
C ASP A 125 -7.59 -11.41 -24.01
N GLY A 126 -7.19 -12.52 -23.39
CA GLY A 126 -6.40 -13.59 -24.01
C GLY A 126 -4.96 -13.23 -24.35
N ARG A 127 -4.44 -12.10 -23.87
CA ARG A 127 -3.07 -11.62 -24.13
C ARG A 127 -2.37 -11.23 -22.85
N VAL A 128 -1.07 -11.49 -22.79
CA VAL A 128 -0.23 -11.03 -21.69
C VAL A 128 0.07 -9.54 -21.86
N LYS A 129 -0.20 -8.76 -20.82
CA LYS A 129 0.01 -7.32 -20.76
C LYS A 129 0.74 -6.97 -19.46
N GLU A 130 1.66 -6.01 -19.52
CA GLU A 130 2.24 -5.42 -18.32
C GLU A 130 1.36 -4.29 -17.78
N ILE A 131 0.93 -4.41 -16.55
CA ILE A 131 0.14 -3.38 -15.87
C ILE A 131 0.79 -3.01 -14.52
N PRO A 132 0.53 -1.80 -13.99
CA PRO A 132 0.93 -1.44 -12.64
C PRO A 132 0.35 -2.44 -11.63
N VAL A 133 1.14 -2.86 -10.65
CA VAL A 133 0.68 -3.78 -9.58
C VAL A 133 -0.54 -3.22 -8.86
N GLU A 134 -0.66 -1.90 -8.77
CA GLU A 134 -1.79 -1.19 -8.17
C GLU A 134 -3.14 -1.44 -8.86
N GLU A 135 -3.12 -1.84 -10.15
CA GLU A 135 -4.31 -2.08 -10.98
C GLU A 135 -4.72 -3.55 -11.04
N ILE A 136 -4.00 -4.42 -10.33
CA ILE A 136 -4.32 -5.85 -10.22
C ILE A 136 -5.54 -6.02 -9.33
N VAL A 137 -6.46 -6.88 -9.77
CA VAL A 137 -7.72 -7.14 -9.09
C VAL A 137 -7.96 -8.65 -8.89
N PRO A 138 -8.78 -9.04 -7.92
CA PRO A 138 -9.20 -10.44 -7.77
C PRO A 138 -9.83 -10.96 -9.06
N GLY A 139 -9.36 -12.13 -9.51
CA GLY A 139 -9.74 -12.75 -10.78
C GLY A 139 -8.77 -12.51 -11.93
N ASP A 140 -7.77 -11.63 -11.78
CA ASP A 140 -6.67 -11.53 -12.74
C ASP A 140 -5.82 -12.81 -12.72
N ILE A 141 -5.25 -13.15 -13.86
CA ILE A 141 -4.27 -14.24 -13.97
C ILE A 141 -2.91 -13.58 -14.19
N VAL A 142 -2.02 -13.72 -13.19
CA VAL A 142 -0.65 -13.22 -13.27
C VAL A 142 0.26 -14.27 -13.91
N VAL A 143 1.18 -13.80 -14.74
CA VAL A 143 2.25 -14.61 -15.32
C VAL A 143 3.53 -14.28 -14.58
N LEU A 144 4.14 -15.30 -13.97
CA LEU A 144 5.29 -15.16 -13.08
C LEU A 144 6.52 -15.84 -13.70
N ASN A 145 7.66 -15.17 -13.60
CA ASN A 145 8.96 -15.66 -14.01
C ASN A 145 9.98 -15.43 -12.89
N ALA A 146 11.13 -16.08 -12.98
CA ALA A 146 12.23 -15.86 -12.05
C ALA A 146 12.58 -14.36 -11.93
N GLY A 147 12.66 -13.86 -10.69
CA GLY A 147 12.91 -12.45 -10.37
C GLY A 147 11.64 -11.63 -10.12
N ASP A 148 10.46 -12.14 -10.44
CA ASP A 148 9.21 -11.42 -10.22
C ASP A 148 8.79 -11.44 -8.73
N ILE A 149 8.06 -10.40 -8.34
CA ILE A 149 7.40 -10.30 -7.04
C ILE A 149 5.94 -10.69 -7.21
N VAL A 150 5.45 -11.54 -6.35
CA VAL A 150 4.04 -11.96 -6.31
C VAL A 150 3.17 -10.76 -5.91
N PRO A 151 2.24 -10.32 -6.78
CA PRO A 151 1.54 -9.06 -6.57
C PRO A 151 0.31 -9.13 -5.65
N GLY A 152 -0.12 -10.31 -5.27
CA GLY A 152 -1.29 -10.56 -4.42
C GLY A 152 -1.28 -11.97 -3.89
N ASP A 153 -2.28 -12.35 -3.08
CA ASP A 153 -2.44 -13.76 -2.73
C ASP A 153 -3.07 -14.50 -3.90
N CYS A 154 -2.39 -15.54 -4.39
CA CYS A 154 -2.76 -16.21 -5.62
C CYS A 154 -2.85 -17.72 -5.46
N LEU A 155 -3.67 -18.34 -6.30
CA LEU A 155 -3.75 -19.79 -6.47
C LEU A 155 -3.01 -20.19 -7.75
N VAL A 156 -2.05 -21.12 -7.63
CA VAL A 156 -1.25 -21.60 -8.76
C VAL A 156 -2.15 -22.33 -9.76
N GLN A 157 -2.10 -21.93 -11.03
CA GLN A 157 -2.82 -22.56 -12.15
C GLN A 157 -1.90 -23.37 -13.05
N GLU A 158 -0.70 -22.89 -13.28
CA GLU A 158 0.34 -23.54 -14.05
C GLU A 158 1.68 -23.33 -13.34
N SER A 159 2.49 -24.37 -13.26
CA SER A 159 3.83 -24.32 -12.69
C SER A 159 4.80 -25.08 -13.56
N LYS A 160 5.96 -24.47 -13.82
CA LYS A 160 7.10 -25.10 -14.48
C LYS A 160 8.34 -24.77 -13.64
N ASP A 161 8.71 -25.73 -12.77
CA ASP A 161 9.85 -25.60 -11.84
C ASP A 161 9.80 -24.29 -11.03
N LEU A 162 8.59 -23.88 -10.60
CA LEU A 162 8.34 -22.64 -9.91
C LEU A 162 8.74 -22.75 -8.43
N PHE A 163 9.83 -22.10 -8.05
CA PHE A 163 10.29 -21.98 -6.68
C PHE A 163 10.14 -20.56 -6.18
N VAL A 164 9.59 -20.39 -4.98
CA VAL A 164 9.28 -19.10 -4.39
C VAL A 164 9.90 -18.98 -3.00
N ASP A 165 10.58 -17.87 -2.76
CA ASP A 165 11.05 -17.49 -1.42
C ASP A 165 9.90 -16.89 -0.62
N GLU A 166 9.48 -17.60 0.41
CA GLU A 166 8.39 -17.21 1.31
C GLU A 166 8.88 -16.89 2.74
N ALA A 167 10.18 -16.69 2.93
CA ALA A 167 10.78 -16.47 4.25
C ALA A 167 10.09 -15.34 5.03
N MET A 168 9.67 -14.28 4.36
CA MET A 168 8.92 -13.16 4.97
C MET A 168 7.59 -13.57 5.62
N MET A 169 6.95 -14.62 5.09
CA MET A 169 5.62 -15.04 5.52
C MET A 169 5.65 -16.27 6.43
N THR A 170 6.54 -17.22 6.12
CA THR A 170 6.60 -18.52 6.80
C THR A 170 7.76 -18.66 7.76
N GLY A 171 8.81 -17.84 7.59
CA GLY A 171 10.09 -17.98 8.31
C GLY A 171 11.00 -19.09 7.76
N GLU A 172 10.56 -19.83 6.73
CA GLU A 172 11.36 -20.88 6.09
C GLU A 172 12.39 -20.24 5.16
N THR A 173 13.67 -20.57 5.34
CA THR A 173 14.78 -19.97 4.59
C THR A 173 15.01 -20.56 3.20
N PHE A 174 14.45 -21.73 2.92
CA PHE A 174 14.60 -22.39 1.62
C PHE A 174 13.41 -22.08 0.72
N PRO A 175 13.64 -21.84 -0.58
CA PRO A 175 12.56 -21.66 -1.55
C PRO A 175 11.64 -22.89 -1.59
N VAL A 176 10.35 -22.64 -1.65
CA VAL A 176 9.30 -23.67 -1.68
C VAL A 176 8.89 -23.90 -3.13
N GLU A 177 8.89 -25.17 -3.55
CA GLU A 177 8.36 -25.56 -4.84
C GLU A 177 6.83 -25.39 -4.87
N LYS A 178 6.35 -24.73 -5.91
CA LYS A 178 4.93 -24.46 -6.12
C LYS A 178 4.37 -25.31 -7.24
N ALA A 179 3.23 -25.93 -6.97
CA ALA A 179 2.57 -26.85 -7.89
C ALA A 179 1.05 -26.69 -7.87
N VAL A 180 0.41 -27.12 -8.94
CA VAL A 180 -1.05 -27.19 -8.99
C VAL A 180 -1.52 -28.35 -8.13
N ALA A 181 -2.27 -28.06 -7.09
CA ALA A 181 -2.79 -29.06 -6.15
C ALA A 181 -4.11 -28.57 -5.52
N VAL A 182 -4.81 -29.47 -4.85
CA VAL A 182 -5.92 -29.16 -3.93
C VAL A 182 -5.50 -29.67 -2.57
N LEU A 183 -5.44 -28.81 -1.59
CA LEU A 183 -4.92 -29.11 -0.27
C LEU A 183 -6.04 -29.17 0.78
N LEU A 184 -5.75 -29.76 1.92
CA LEU A 184 -6.69 -29.74 3.04
C LEU A 184 -6.84 -28.32 3.61
N VAL A 185 -8.02 -28.01 4.12
CA VAL A 185 -8.31 -26.69 4.73
C VAL A 185 -7.32 -26.36 5.84
N GLU A 186 -6.95 -27.35 6.65
CA GLU A 186 -6.07 -27.23 7.81
C GLU A 186 -4.57 -27.19 7.44
N THR A 187 -4.22 -27.23 6.14
CA THR A 187 -2.81 -27.18 5.71
C THR A 187 -2.12 -25.92 6.23
N PRO A 188 -1.02 -26.04 7.00
CA PRO A 188 -0.26 -24.88 7.49
C PRO A 188 0.30 -24.05 6.34
N MET A 189 0.45 -22.74 6.54
CA MET A 189 0.88 -21.79 5.50
C MET A 189 2.15 -22.22 4.77
N GLY A 190 3.21 -22.60 5.48
CA GLY A 190 4.48 -23.01 4.87
C GLY A 190 4.42 -24.35 4.08
N ARG A 191 3.29 -25.07 4.13
CA ARG A 191 3.07 -26.30 3.34
C ARG A 191 2.05 -26.14 2.22
N ARG A 192 1.55 -24.91 1.97
CA ARG A 192 0.60 -24.63 0.89
C ARG A 192 1.32 -24.46 -0.44
N THR A 193 1.64 -25.59 -1.07
CA THR A 193 2.39 -25.61 -2.34
C THR A 193 1.61 -25.00 -3.51
N ASN A 194 0.30 -24.88 -3.42
CA ASN A 194 -0.56 -24.31 -4.47
C ASN A 194 -0.93 -22.84 -4.23
N ALA A 195 -0.48 -22.24 -3.14
CA ALA A 195 -0.74 -20.83 -2.79
C ALA A 195 0.53 -19.99 -2.89
N LEU A 196 0.38 -18.75 -3.35
CA LEU A 196 1.42 -17.74 -3.41
C LEU A 196 0.97 -16.53 -2.58
N TRP A 197 1.91 -15.88 -1.90
CA TRP A 197 1.62 -14.78 -0.98
C TRP A 197 2.15 -13.45 -1.51
N MET A 198 1.39 -12.39 -1.32
CA MET A 198 1.80 -11.05 -1.71
C MET A 198 3.17 -10.67 -1.13
N GLY A 199 4.07 -10.19 -1.99
CA GLY A 199 5.39 -9.70 -1.60
C GLY A 199 6.50 -10.76 -1.58
N THR A 200 6.17 -12.04 -1.82
CA THR A 200 7.16 -13.12 -1.97
C THR A 200 7.83 -13.06 -3.35
N HIS A 201 9.02 -13.67 -3.48
CA HIS A 201 9.84 -13.57 -4.68
C HIS A 201 9.94 -14.92 -5.40
N VAL A 202 9.76 -14.90 -6.72
CA VAL A 202 10.04 -16.06 -7.57
C VAL A 202 11.54 -16.22 -7.72
N VAL A 203 12.10 -17.32 -7.23
CA VAL A 203 13.54 -17.61 -7.29
C VAL A 203 13.91 -18.26 -8.62
N SER A 204 13.10 -19.22 -9.07
CA SER A 204 13.33 -19.92 -10.34
C SER A 204 12.03 -20.41 -10.96
N GLY A 205 12.10 -20.82 -12.22
CA GLY A 205 10.99 -21.33 -12.99
C GLY A 205 10.02 -20.26 -13.46
N SER A 206 8.82 -20.72 -13.84
CA SER A 206 7.74 -19.85 -14.30
C SER A 206 6.38 -20.48 -14.03
N GLY A 207 5.32 -19.65 -14.02
CA GLY A 207 3.98 -20.16 -13.80
C GLY A 207 2.90 -19.12 -14.08
N LYS A 208 1.65 -19.59 -13.96
CA LYS A 208 0.48 -18.72 -13.94
C LYS A 208 -0.27 -18.90 -12.65
N ALA A 209 -0.79 -17.83 -12.11
CA ALA A 209 -1.55 -17.88 -10.86
C ALA A 209 -2.76 -16.94 -10.91
N LEU A 210 -3.87 -17.43 -10.36
CA LEU A 210 -5.11 -16.66 -10.23
C LEU A 210 -5.06 -15.81 -8.97
N VAL A 211 -5.23 -14.50 -9.10
CA VAL A 211 -5.28 -13.56 -7.98
C VAL A 211 -6.58 -13.72 -7.22
N ILE A 212 -6.48 -13.98 -5.93
CA ILE A 212 -7.62 -14.19 -5.03
C ILE A 212 -7.86 -12.94 -4.17
N ASN A 213 -6.81 -12.47 -3.49
CA ASN A 213 -6.88 -11.29 -2.64
C ASN A 213 -5.84 -10.24 -3.04
N THR A 214 -6.19 -8.98 -2.85
CA THR A 214 -5.34 -7.83 -3.15
C THR A 214 -5.29 -6.85 -1.98
N GLY A 215 -4.22 -6.07 -1.88
CA GLY A 215 -4.05 -5.00 -0.89
C GLY A 215 -4.27 -5.46 0.56
N LYS A 216 -5.19 -4.83 1.25
CA LYS A 216 -5.44 -5.08 2.68
C LYS A 216 -6.05 -6.45 3.00
N GLU A 217 -6.67 -7.09 2.01
CA GLU A 217 -7.30 -8.41 2.18
C GLU A 217 -6.30 -9.56 2.04
N THR A 218 -5.07 -9.29 1.57
CA THR A 218 -3.99 -10.29 1.52
C THR A 218 -3.51 -10.65 2.94
N GLU A 219 -2.87 -11.80 3.09
CA GLU A 219 -2.28 -12.20 4.38
C GLU A 219 -1.23 -11.17 4.84
N CYS A 220 -0.39 -10.67 3.92
CA CYS A 220 0.56 -9.58 4.20
C CYS A 220 -0.17 -8.29 4.64
N GLY A 221 -1.29 -7.96 4.01
CA GLY A 221 -2.12 -6.81 4.35
C GLY A 221 -2.74 -6.91 5.74
N LYS A 222 -3.23 -8.07 6.11
CA LYS A 222 -3.78 -8.36 7.45
C LYS A 222 -2.70 -8.20 8.52
N LEU A 223 -1.50 -8.77 8.31
CA LEU A 223 -0.36 -8.62 9.21
C LEU A 223 0.05 -7.14 9.37
N SER A 224 0.14 -6.39 8.26
CA SER A 224 0.48 -4.95 8.30
C SER A 224 -0.53 -4.11 9.09
N ASN A 225 -1.79 -4.50 9.13
CA ASN A 225 -2.83 -3.81 9.92
C ASN A 225 -2.79 -4.19 11.40
N THR A 226 -2.25 -5.35 11.75
CA THR A 226 -2.15 -5.86 13.13
C THR A 226 -0.93 -5.28 13.86
N ILE A 227 0.13 -4.91 13.13
CA ILE A 227 1.32 -4.28 13.71
C ILE A 227 0.99 -2.80 13.97
N PRO A 228 0.96 -2.31 15.24
CA PRO A 228 0.83 -0.89 15.51
C PRO A 228 1.95 -0.16 14.78
N GLY A 229 1.60 0.86 13.97
CA GLY A 229 2.61 1.70 13.33
C GLY A 229 3.61 2.24 14.37
N PRO A 230 4.84 2.62 13.95
CA PRO A 230 5.85 3.13 14.87
C PRO A 230 5.19 4.19 15.77
N PRO A 231 5.48 4.18 17.08
CA PRO A 231 4.85 5.11 18.02
C PRO A 231 4.99 6.52 17.42
N ARG A 232 3.86 7.22 17.30
CA ARG A 232 3.89 8.64 16.90
C ARG A 232 4.97 9.27 17.77
N LYS A 233 6.00 9.89 17.16
CA LYS A 233 6.99 10.68 17.89
C LYS A 233 6.19 11.57 18.84
N LEU A 234 6.20 11.23 20.12
CA LEU A 234 5.64 12.07 21.15
C LEU A 234 6.38 13.40 21.01
N SER A 235 5.63 14.44 20.67
CA SER A 235 6.10 15.82 20.70
C SER A 235 6.88 16.01 22.00
N GLY A 236 8.10 16.53 21.91
CA GLY A 236 9.18 16.55 22.93
C GLY A 236 8.88 17.04 24.35
N GLY A 237 7.63 17.01 24.79
CA GLY A 237 7.23 17.36 26.16
C GLY A 237 7.30 16.21 27.18
N ASN A 238 7.22 14.95 26.73
CA ASN A 238 7.16 13.82 27.65
C ASN A 238 8.48 13.05 27.84
N GLN A 239 9.50 13.35 27.06
CA GLN A 239 10.83 12.72 27.23
C GLN A 239 11.47 13.09 28.58
N LYS A 240 11.31 14.33 29.04
CA LYS A 240 11.83 14.77 30.36
C LYS A 240 11.16 14.11 31.58
N LYS A 241 9.93 13.59 31.43
CA LYS A 241 9.24 12.90 32.53
C LYS A 241 9.71 11.46 32.75
N LEU A 242 10.16 10.79 31.69
CA LEU A 242 10.66 9.39 31.77
C LEU A 242 12.11 9.33 32.29
N GLU A 243 12.93 10.35 32.03
CA GLU A 243 14.29 10.43 32.60
C GLU A 243 14.29 10.73 34.10
N HIS A 244 13.24 11.34 34.63
CA HIS A 244 13.14 11.63 36.08
C HIS A 244 12.61 10.44 36.91
N GLN A 245 12.01 9.42 36.26
CA GLN A 245 11.56 8.18 36.93
C GLN A 245 12.57 7.03 36.85
N ALA A 246 13.64 7.21 36.11
CA ALA A 246 14.72 6.21 35.96
C ALA A 246 15.99 6.55 36.77
N ARG A 247 15.92 7.56 37.66
CA ARG A 247 16.92 7.85 38.70
C ARG A 247 16.29 7.63 40.09
#